data_0d9488e9b376b5bfb0f958aa615c5361
#
_entry.id   0d9488e9b376b5bfb0f958aa615c5361
#
_cell.length_a   1.000
_cell.length_b   1.000
_cell.length_c   1.000
_cell.angle_alpha   90.00
_cell.angle_beta   90.00
_cell.angle_gamma   90.00
#
_symmetry.space_group_name_H-M   'P 1'
#
loop_
_entity.id
_entity.type
_entity.pdbx_description
1 polymer ?
#
loop_
_entity_poly.entity_id
_entity_poly.type
_entity_poly.pdbx_seq_one_letter_code
_entity_poly.pdbx_strand_id
1 'polypeptide(L)'
;MNEQEVLKQIRELQNQRTSLKKQDTALVCKIMELRDKLRGDNIKKGCYYTNTYGLFCKVSDVEGDNIHVYELDTTDLPSLTKETYYWRSFKETYYRKCTKEEYDNALDKIVKYFKD
;
A
#
# COMPACT_ATOMS: atom_id res chain seq x y z
N MET A 1 51.96 18.08 -6.17
CA MET A 1 50.78 18.50 -7.00
C MET A 1 50.66 20.00 -6.98
N ASN A 2 50.42 20.61 -8.12
CA ASN A 2 50.09 22.02 -8.14
C ASN A 2 48.56 22.24 -7.88
N GLU A 3 48.19 23.45 -7.63
CA GLU A 3 46.83 23.84 -7.31
C GLU A 3 45.83 23.46 -8.42
N GLN A 4 46.25 23.60 -9.69
CA GLN A 4 45.36 23.27 -10.82
C GLN A 4 45.06 21.77 -10.92
N GLU A 5 46.01 20.91 -10.62
CA GLU A 5 45.82 19.46 -10.60
C GLU A 5 44.86 19.04 -9.48
N VAL A 6 44.99 19.67 -8.31
CA VAL A 6 44.09 19.40 -7.19
C VAL A 6 42.65 19.82 -7.53
N LEU A 7 42.44 20.98 -8.12
CA LEU A 7 41.14 21.47 -8.56
C LEU A 7 40.52 20.56 -9.62
N LYS A 8 41.32 20.05 -10.55
CA LYS A 8 40.87 19.12 -11.58
C LYS A 8 40.39 17.81 -10.96
N GLN A 9 41.10 17.24 -10.01
CA GLN A 9 40.72 16.02 -9.31
C GLN A 9 39.41 16.21 -8.52
N ILE A 10 39.23 17.34 -7.84
CA ILE A 10 38.01 17.66 -7.10
C ILE A 10 36.82 17.72 -8.07
N ARG A 11 37.02 18.35 -9.22
CA ARG A 11 35.95 18.44 -10.24
C ARG A 11 35.54 17.07 -10.77
N GLU A 12 36.51 16.19 -11.03
CA GLU A 12 36.27 14.83 -11.50
C GLU A 12 35.47 14.02 -10.46
N LEU A 13 35.84 14.13 -9.18
CA LEU A 13 35.12 13.46 -8.08
C LEU A 13 33.72 13.97 -7.93
N GLN A 14 33.50 15.27 -8.07
CA GLN A 14 32.15 15.86 -8.03
C GLN A 14 31.26 15.35 -9.17
N ASN A 15 31.84 15.22 -10.38
CA ASN A 15 31.12 14.69 -11.54
C ASN A 15 30.75 13.21 -11.34
N GLN A 16 31.63 12.40 -10.78
CA GLN A 16 31.37 11.00 -10.45
C GLN A 16 30.21 10.90 -9.43
N ARG A 17 30.26 11.73 -8.40
CA ARG A 17 29.21 11.76 -7.38
C ARG A 17 27.84 12.12 -7.98
N THR A 18 27.80 13.10 -8.87
CA THR A 18 26.56 13.49 -9.57
C THR A 18 26.02 12.35 -10.43
N SER A 19 26.89 11.65 -11.15
CA SER A 19 26.50 10.48 -11.95
C SER A 19 25.95 9.36 -11.09
N LEU A 20 26.59 9.04 -9.95
CA LEU A 20 26.11 8.01 -9.01
C LEU A 20 24.74 8.38 -8.42
N LYS A 21 24.50 9.64 -8.09
CA LYS A 21 23.21 10.10 -7.60
C LYS A 21 22.11 9.91 -8.64
N LYS A 22 22.38 10.19 -9.91
CA LYS A 22 21.42 9.97 -11.00
C LYS A 22 21.08 8.48 -11.16
N GLN A 23 22.08 7.61 -11.09
CA GLN A 23 21.87 6.17 -11.16
C GLN A 23 21.05 5.67 -9.97
N ASP A 24 21.34 6.15 -8.76
CA ASP A 24 20.59 5.80 -7.55
C ASP A 24 19.12 6.22 -7.67
N THR A 25 18.86 7.43 -8.13
CA THR A 25 17.49 7.92 -8.36
C THR A 25 16.74 7.04 -9.36
N ALA A 26 17.40 6.64 -10.46
CA ALA A 26 16.79 5.75 -11.46
C ALA A 26 16.47 4.38 -10.87
N LEU A 27 17.35 3.82 -10.03
CA LEU A 27 17.12 2.55 -9.34
C LEU A 27 15.97 2.64 -8.35
N VAL A 28 15.88 3.72 -7.58
CA VAL A 28 14.78 3.95 -6.65
C VAL A 28 13.45 4.01 -7.40
N CYS A 29 13.38 4.75 -8.51
CA CYS A 29 12.17 4.82 -9.33
C CYS A 29 11.77 3.44 -9.86
N LYS A 30 12.72 2.64 -10.32
CA LYS A 30 12.46 1.29 -10.81
C LYS A 30 11.95 0.36 -9.71
N ILE A 31 12.51 0.46 -8.50
CA ILE A 31 12.05 -0.30 -7.35
C ILE A 31 10.61 0.07 -7.00
N MET A 32 10.26 1.36 -7.03
CA MET A 32 8.90 1.82 -6.79
C MET A 32 7.93 1.30 -7.84
N GLU A 33 8.32 1.31 -9.12
CA GLU A 33 7.49 0.73 -10.19
C GLU A 33 7.25 -0.77 -9.98
N LEU A 34 8.28 -1.52 -9.59
CA LEU A 34 8.15 -2.95 -9.31
C LEU A 34 7.28 -3.22 -8.09
N ARG A 35 7.39 -2.40 -7.05
CA ARG A 35 6.50 -2.48 -5.87
C ARG A 35 5.06 -2.23 -6.26
N ASP A 36 4.79 -1.23 -7.11
CA ASP A 36 3.45 -0.94 -7.59
C ASP A 36 2.87 -2.13 -8.36
N LYS A 37 3.67 -2.80 -9.17
CA LYS A 37 3.26 -4.03 -9.86
C LYS A 37 2.97 -5.17 -8.90
N LEU A 38 3.80 -5.34 -7.86
CA LEU A 38 3.60 -6.36 -6.82
C LEU A 38 2.36 -6.07 -5.96
N ARG A 39 2.14 -4.79 -5.63
CA ARG A 39 0.91 -4.36 -4.97
C ARG A 39 -0.29 -4.78 -5.82
N GLY A 40 -0.10 -4.83 -7.12
CA GLY A 40 -1.08 -5.24 -8.11
C GLY A 40 -2.08 -4.14 -8.41
N ASP A 41 -2.51 -4.09 -9.65
CA ASP A 41 -3.58 -3.17 -10.08
C ASP A 41 -4.92 -3.49 -9.41
N ASN A 42 -4.97 -4.53 -8.57
CA ASN A 42 -6.17 -5.05 -7.93
C ASN A 42 -6.58 -4.28 -6.67
N ILE A 43 -5.62 -3.59 -6.02
CA ILE A 43 -5.94 -2.81 -4.81
C ILE A 43 -6.25 -1.38 -5.24
N LYS A 44 -7.52 -1.12 -5.50
CA LYS A 44 -8.01 0.19 -5.97
C LYS A 44 -9.12 0.70 -5.07
N LYS A 45 -9.27 2.03 -5.00
CA LYS A 45 -10.38 2.68 -4.33
C LYS A 45 -11.71 2.12 -4.86
N GLY A 46 -12.61 1.77 -3.94
CA GLY A 46 -13.93 1.23 -4.25
C GLY A 46 -13.98 -0.28 -4.41
N CYS A 47 -12.84 -0.99 -4.32
CA CYS A 47 -12.81 -2.45 -4.33
C CYS A 47 -13.11 -3.03 -2.95
N TYR A 48 -13.57 -4.28 -2.94
CA TYR A 48 -13.96 -5.01 -1.73
C TYR A 48 -13.11 -6.27 -1.58
N TYR A 49 -12.72 -6.57 -0.34
CA TYR A 49 -11.88 -7.72 -0.03
C TYR A 49 -12.37 -8.42 1.25
N THR A 50 -12.03 -9.68 1.39
CA THR A 50 -12.42 -10.50 2.53
C THR A 50 -11.33 -11.53 2.83
N ASN A 51 -11.53 -12.24 3.93
CA ASN A 51 -10.74 -13.41 4.29
C ASN A 51 -11.67 -14.50 4.86
N THR A 52 -11.08 -15.63 5.28
CA THR A 52 -11.87 -16.75 5.83
C THR A 52 -12.22 -16.57 7.31
N TYR A 53 -11.76 -15.49 7.95
CA TYR A 53 -11.97 -15.22 9.38
C TYR A 53 -13.15 -14.31 9.66
N GLY A 54 -13.92 -13.95 8.64
CA GLY A 54 -15.10 -13.09 8.81
C GLY A 54 -14.81 -11.60 8.75
N LEU A 55 -13.68 -11.21 8.20
CA LEU A 55 -13.36 -9.81 7.94
C LEU A 55 -13.75 -9.44 6.50
N PHE A 56 -14.34 -8.26 6.36
CA PHE A 56 -14.68 -7.68 5.06
C PHE A 56 -14.21 -6.23 5.06
N CYS A 57 -13.76 -5.75 3.92
CA CYS A 57 -13.39 -4.34 3.82
C CYS A 57 -13.74 -3.73 2.47
N LYS A 58 -13.91 -2.42 2.50
CA LYS A 58 -14.02 -1.57 1.31
C LYS A 58 -12.81 -0.64 1.31
N VAL A 59 -12.06 -0.63 0.22
CA VAL A 59 -10.94 0.29 0.06
C VAL A 59 -11.47 1.70 -0.16
N SER A 60 -11.23 2.59 0.81
CA SER A 60 -11.67 3.99 0.73
C SER A 60 -10.67 4.86 -0.01
N ASP A 61 -9.37 4.54 0.10
CA ASP A 61 -8.31 5.27 -0.60
C ASP A 61 -7.03 4.45 -0.62
N VAL A 62 -6.12 4.78 -1.54
CA VAL A 62 -4.78 4.21 -1.63
C VAL A 62 -3.79 5.35 -1.74
N GLU A 63 -2.95 5.52 -0.72
CA GLU A 63 -1.90 6.54 -0.69
C GLU A 63 -0.53 5.86 -0.67
N GLY A 64 0.13 5.80 -1.82
CA GLY A 64 1.43 5.11 -1.93
C GLY A 64 1.32 3.66 -1.49
N ASP A 65 2.04 3.30 -0.42
CA ASP A 65 2.04 1.94 0.15
C ASP A 65 0.97 1.72 1.22
N ASN A 66 0.17 2.74 1.54
CA ASN A 66 -0.86 2.68 2.57
C ASN A 66 -2.24 2.48 1.96
N ILE A 67 -2.95 1.49 2.45
CA ILE A 67 -4.31 1.14 2.02
C ILE A 67 -5.28 1.54 3.14
N HIS A 68 -6.13 2.51 2.87
CA HIS A 68 -7.17 2.97 3.79
C HIS A 68 -8.46 2.22 3.52
N VAL A 69 -9.05 1.64 4.55
CA VAL A 69 -10.22 0.79 4.40
C VAL A 69 -11.28 1.07 5.47
N TYR A 70 -12.54 0.77 5.14
CA TYR A 70 -13.59 0.56 6.12
C TYR A 70 -13.68 -0.95 6.36
N GLU A 71 -13.36 -1.37 7.57
CA GLU A 71 -13.26 -2.78 7.95
C GLU A 71 -14.48 -3.22 8.74
N LEU A 72 -15.08 -4.34 8.32
CA LEU A 72 -16.17 -5.00 9.00
C LEU A 72 -15.65 -6.29 9.63
N ASP A 73 -15.84 -6.43 10.93
CA ASP A 73 -15.57 -7.68 11.66
C ASP A 73 -16.93 -8.31 11.97
N THR A 74 -17.20 -9.48 11.41
CA THR A 74 -18.45 -10.22 11.61
C THR A 74 -18.31 -11.36 12.61
N THR A 75 -17.21 -11.42 13.35
CA THR A 75 -16.94 -12.45 14.36
C THR A 75 -17.72 -12.17 15.66
N ASP A 76 -17.27 -12.73 16.79
CA ASP A 76 -17.99 -12.71 18.06
C ASP A 76 -18.36 -11.30 18.56
N LEU A 77 -17.53 -10.29 18.26
CA LEU A 77 -17.79 -8.89 18.57
C LEU A 77 -17.85 -8.08 17.28
N PRO A 78 -19.00 -8.05 16.60
CA PRO A 78 -19.13 -7.32 15.35
C PRO A 78 -18.75 -5.84 15.49
N SER A 79 -17.98 -5.34 14.53
CA SER A 79 -17.50 -3.96 14.55
C SER A 79 -17.33 -3.39 13.14
N LEU A 80 -17.39 -2.07 13.07
CA LEU A 80 -17.09 -1.30 11.86
C LEU A 80 -16.04 -0.25 12.25
N THR A 81 -14.87 -0.32 11.63
CA THR A 81 -13.77 0.59 11.94
C THR A 81 -13.13 1.13 10.66
N LYS A 82 -12.40 2.24 10.81
CA LYS A 82 -11.50 2.73 9.76
C LYS A 82 -10.10 2.26 10.10
N GLU A 83 -9.45 1.59 9.15
CA GLU A 83 -8.11 1.06 9.33
C GLU A 83 -7.20 1.49 8.19
N THR A 84 -5.90 1.53 8.48
CA THR A 84 -4.86 1.77 7.49
C THR A 84 -3.88 0.63 7.54
N TYR A 85 -3.67 -0.02 6.40
CA TYR A 85 -2.75 -1.14 6.27
C TYR A 85 -1.61 -0.78 5.34
N TYR A 86 -0.41 -1.21 5.68
CA TYR A 86 0.66 -1.31 4.71
C TYR A 86 0.28 -2.40 3.70
N TRP A 87 0.55 -2.20 2.41
CA TRP A 87 0.00 -3.06 1.35
C TRP A 87 0.32 -4.56 1.53
N ARG A 88 1.50 -4.91 2.07
CA ARG A 88 1.85 -6.32 2.34
C ARG A 88 0.97 -6.91 3.42
N SER A 89 0.80 -6.20 4.52
CA SER A 89 -0.09 -6.61 5.61
C SER A 89 -1.52 -6.70 5.14
N PHE A 90 -1.95 -5.79 4.28
CA PHE A 90 -3.27 -5.84 3.66
C PHE A 90 -3.46 -7.12 2.86
N LYS A 91 -2.51 -7.50 2.00
CA LYS A 91 -2.58 -8.72 1.20
C LYS A 91 -2.58 -10.00 2.06
N GLU A 92 -1.86 -9.99 3.17
CA GLU A 92 -1.85 -11.12 4.11
C GLU A 92 -3.17 -11.25 4.85
N THR A 93 -3.82 -10.14 5.20
CA THR A 93 -5.09 -10.11 5.90
C THR A 93 -6.28 -10.33 4.97
N TYR A 94 -6.27 -9.69 3.80
CA TYR A 94 -7.35 -9.71 2.82
C TYR A 94 -6.87 -10.35 1.52
N TYR A 95 -6.81 -11.65 1.48
CA TYR A 95 -6.24 -12.39 0.36
C TYR A 95 -7.26 -12.79 -0.70
N ARG A 96 -8.54 -12.47 -0.51
CA ARG A 96 -9.60 -12.78 -1.47
C ARG A 96 -10.43 -11.53 -1.79
N LYS A 97 -10.62 -11.27 -3.07
CA LYS A 97 -11.52 -10.22 -3.53
C LYS A 97 -12.97 -10.66 -3.32
N CYS A 98 -13.83 -9.77 -2.85
CA CYS A 98 -15.25 -10.07 -2.72
C CYS A 98 -16.10 -9.05 -3.50
N THR A 99 -17.39 -9.34 -3.60
CA THR A 99 -18.34 -8.44 -4.28
C THR A 99 -18.89 -7.39 -3.33
N LYS A 100 -19.45 -6.33 -3.89
CA LYS A 100 -20.19 -5.32 -3.12
C LYS A 100 -21.33 -5.97 -2.34
N GLU A 101 -22.03 -6.93 -2.95
CA GLU A 101 -23.14 -7.64 -2.33
C GLU A 101 -22.68 -8.40 -1.08
N GLU A 102 -21.56 -9.11 -1.14
CA GLU A 102 -20.99 -9.80 0.02
C GLU A 102 -20.65 -8.83 1.14
N TYR A 103 -20.06 -7.68 0.81
CA TYR A 103 -19.76 -6.63 1.78
C TYR A 103 -21.03 -6.04 2.40
N ASP A 104 -22.03 -5.71 1.58
CA ASP A 104 -23.30 -5.16 2.03
C ASP A 104 -24.05 -6.14 2.93
N ASN A 105 -24.01 -7.43 2.64
CA ASN A 105 -24.60 -8.46 3.48
C ASN A 105 -23.92 -8.55 4.85
N ALA A 106 -22.58 -8.42 4.87
CA ALA A 106 -21.82 -8.37 6.12
C ALA A 106 -22.16 -7.12 6.94
N LEU A 107 -22.29 -5.98 6.28
CA LEU A 107 -22.69 -4.73 6.91
C LEU A 107 -24.09 -4.85 7.53
N ASP A 108 -25.05 -5.45 6.83
CA ASP A 108 -26.40 -5.68 7.33
C ASP A 108 -26.40 -6.53 8.61
N LYS A 109 -25.57 -7.56 8.67
CA LYS A 109 -25.41 -8.39 9.87
C LYS A 109 -24.93 -7.56 11.07
N ILE A 110 -23.98 -6.65 10.85
CA ILE A 110 -23.44 -5.77 11.88
C ILE A 110 -24.52 -4.80 12.36
N VAL A 111 -25.25 -4.18 11.42
CA VAL A 111 -26.35 -3.25 11.73
C VAL A 111 -27.42 -3.94 12.56
N LYS A 112 -27.83 -5.16 12.18
CA LYS A 112 -28.82 -5.95 12.93
C LYS A 112 -28.34 -6.29 14.34
N TYR A 113 -27.06 -6.62 14.50
CA TYR A 113 -26.47 -6.90 15.81
C TYR A 113 -26.61 -5.70 16.76
N PHE A 114 -26.36 -4.50 16.28
CA PHE A 114 -26.45 -3.29 17.09
C PHE A 114 -27.87 -2.76 17.29
N LYS A 115 -28.83 -3.22 16.50
CA LYS A 115 -30.26 -2.83 16.65
C LYS A 115 -30.97 -3.66 17.72
N ASP A 116 -30.53 -4.88 17.90
CA ASP A 116 -31.08 -5.80 18.89
C ASP A 116 -30.42 -5.60 20.26
#